data_9fc5c43efb2c8a6fb939fbb6267a6261
#
_entry.id   9fc5c43efb2c8a6fb939fbb6267a6261
#
_cell.length_a   1.000
_cell.length_b   1.000
_cell.length_c   1.000
_cell.angle_alpha   90.00
_cell.angle_beta   90.00
_cell.angle_gamma   90.00
#
_symmetry.space_group_name_H-M   'P 1'
#
loop_
_entity.id
_entity.type
_entity.pdbx_description
1 polymer ?
#
loop_
_entity_poly.entity_id
_entity_poly.type
_entity_poly.pdbx_seq_one_letter_code
_entity_poly.pdbx_strand_id
1 'polypeptide(L)'
;MTSGQELVVVGVDGSAESVAALAWAARYASATGARVQALLAWHYPGVVGEPPVEKIPETVHAQTESQERATLDEAVAKAIPGQPAGVEKSIGYGHPAEVLINASKEADLLVVGSHGHRPFTSMLLGSVSLHCVTGAFCPVVVIRGSDGQH
;
A
#
# COMPACT_ATOMS: atom_id res chain seq x y z
N MET A 1 21.76 2.04 -17.55
CA MET A 1 21.15 1.97 -16.68
C MET A 1 19.99 2.63 -16.72
N THR A 2 19.08 2.31 -16.43
CA THR A 2 17.95 2.97 -16.44
C THR A 2 17.74 3.70 -15.35
N SER A 3 18.75 4.09 -14.83
CA SER A 3 18.69 4.76 -13.64
C SER A 3 17.81 5.89 -13.58
N GLY A 4 17.33 6.38 -14.61
CA GLY A 4 16.47 7.53 -14.50
C GLY A 4 15.04 7.25 -14.11
N GLN A 5 14.64 5.99 -14.04
CA GLN A 5 13.25 5.70 -13.78
C GLN A 5 12.98 5.66 -12.29
N GLU A 6 12.09 6.51 -11.83
CA GLU A 6 11.74 6.54 -10.42
C GLU A 6 10.86 5.37 -10.04
N LEU A 7 10.89 5.00 -8.79
CA LEU A 7 10.01 3.97 -8.25
C LEU A 7 9.06 4.59 -7.26
N VAL A 8 7.77 4.43 -7.51
CA VAL A 8 6.71 4.90 -6.63
C VAL A 8 6.09 3.68 -5.97
N VAL A 9 6.14 3.62 -4.64
CA VAL A 9 5.53 2.53 -3.90
C VAL A 9 4.21 3.03 -3.34
N VAL A 10 3.15 2.26 -3.49
CA VAL A 10 1.82 2.62 -3.00
C VAL A 10 1.37 1.59 -2.00
N GLY A 11 0.97 2.02 -0.82
CA GLY A 11 0.43 1.13 0.19
C GLY A 11 -1.03 0.81 -0.14
N VAL A 12 -1.35 -0.47 -0.21
CA VAL A 12 -2.68 -0.93 -0.59
C VAL A 12 -3.26 -1.78 0.53
N ASP A 13 -4.49 -1.51 0.94
CA ASP A 13 -5.16 -2.35 1.91
C ASP A 13 -6.59 -2.66 1.47
N GLY A 14 -6.94 -2.35 0.23
CA GLY A 14 -8.28 -2.61 -0.29
C GLY A 14 -9.29 -1.52 0.01
N SER A 15 -8.93 -0.52 0.81
CA SER A 15 -9.86 0.56 1.11
C SER A 15 -10.02 1.47 -0.09
N ALA A 16 -11.09 2.25 -0.09
CA ALA A 16 -11.33 3.21 -1.17
C ALA A 16 -10.20 4.23 -1.27
N GLU A 17 -9.63 4.62 -0.13
CA GLU A 17 -8.53 5.56 -0.16
C GLU A 17 -7.27 4.97 -0.76
N SER A 18 -7.00 3.68 -0.53
CA SER A 18 -5.83 3.08 -1.14
C SER A 18 -6.04 2.91 -2.65
N VAL A 19 -7.28 2.69 -3.08
CA VAL A 19 -7.56 2.66 -4.51
C VAL A 19 -7.31 4.06 -5.11
N ALA A 20 -7.74 5.10 -4.41
CA ALA A 20 -7.49 6.48 -4.87
C ALA A 20 -6.00 6.77 -4.91
N ALA A 21 -5.24 6.25 -3.95
CA ALA A 21 -3.80 6.42 -3.92
C ALA A 21 -3.13 5.75 -5.12
N LEU A 22 -3.60 4.55 -5.46
CA LEU A 22 -3.09 3.87 -6.66
C LEU A 22 -3.41 4.65 -7.93
N ALA A 23 -4.63 5.19 -8.02
CA ALA A 23 -5.00 5.97 -9.20
C ALA A 23 -4.14 7.21 -9.33
N TRP A 24 -3.87 7.88 -8.20
CA TRP A 24 -3.01 9.05 -8.22
C TRP A 24 -1.59 8.68 -8.68
N ALA A 25 -1.07 7.57 -8.14
CA ALA A 25 0.28 7.14 -8.50
C ALA A 25 0.38 6.77 -9.97
N ALA A 26 -0.67 6.17 -10.51
CA ALA A 26 -0.68 5.83 -11.94
C ALA A 26 -0.63 7.09 -12.80
N ARG A 27 -1.37 8.13 -12.41
CA ARG A 27 -1.32 9.38 -13.16
C ARG A 27 0.04 10.04 -13.04
N TYR A 28 0.63 10.01 -11.85
CA TYR A 28 1.95 10.56 -11.64
C TYR A 28 2.97 9.83 -12.52
N ALA A 29 2.90 8.49 -12.53
CA ALA A 29 3.81 7.69 -13.31
C ALA A 29 3.65 7.94 -14.81
N SER A 30 2.41 8.15 -15.23
CA SER A 30 2.17 8.43 -16.62
C SER A 30 2.83 9.75 -17.03
N ALA A 31 2.85 10.72 -16.16
CA ALA A 31 3.45 12.01 -16.44
C ALA A 31 4.96 12.02 -16.32
N THR A 32 5.53 11.14 -15.49
CA THR A 32 6.96 11.19 -15.20
C THR A 32 7.75 10.00 -15.74
N GLY A 33 7.08 8.96 -16.18
CA GLY A 33 7.77 7.74 -16.59
C GLY A 33 8.16 6.84 -15.43
N ALA A 34 7.64 7.08 -14.24
CA ALA A 34 8.00 6.30 -13.08
C ALA A 34 7.38 4.90 -13.12
N ARG A 35 7.96 3.97 -12.36
CA ARG A 35 7.36 2.64 -12.16
C ARG A 35 6.49 2.72 -10.93
N VAL A 36 5.44 1.91 -10.90
CA VAL A 36 4.54 1.86 -9.75
C VAL A 36 4.57 0.45 -9.17
N GLN A 37 4.76 0.36 -7.86
CA GLN A 37 4.69 -0.91 -7.15
C GLN A 37 3.56 -0.81 -6.13
N ALA A 38 2.53 -1.61 -6.30
CA ALA A 38 1.43 -1.69 -5.35
C ALA A 38 1.82 -2.74 -4.31
N LEU A 39 1.92 -2.32 -3.04
CA LEU A 39 2.40 -3.17 -1.97
C LEU A 39 1.33 -3.33 -0.92
N LEU A 40 0.89 -4.55 -0.70
CA LEU A 40 -0.09 -4.85 0.32
C LEU A 40 0.62 -5.60 1.45
N ALA A 41 0.52 -5.09 2.67
CA ALA A 41 1.10 -5.73 3.83
C ALA A 41 -0.02 -6.39 4.63
N TRP A 42 0.24 -7.56 5.15
CA TRP A 42 -0.76 -8.25 5.95
C TRP A 42 -0.10 -8.98 7.12
N HIS A 43 -0.86 -9.17 8.18
CA HIS A 43 -0.39 -9.94 9.32
C HIS A 43 -1.63 -10.48 10.02
N TYR A 44 -1.43 -11.41 10.93
CA TYR A 44 -2.56 -12.01 11.62
C TYR A 44 -3.02 -11.02 12.70
N PRO A 45 -4.29 -10.61 12.65
CA PRO A 45 -4.77 -9.57 13.57
C PRO A 45 -5.15 -10.15 14.92
N GLY A 46 -5.32 -9.28 15.88
CA GLY A 46 -5.91 -9.63 17.14
C GLY A 46 -5.01 -10.31 18.15
N VAL A 47 -3.73 -10.38 17.90
CA VAL A 47 -2.82 -11.04 18.81
C VAL A 47 -1.86 -10.02 19.38
N VAL A 48 -1.69 -10.04 20.68
CA VAL A 48 -0.71 -9.16 21.31
C VAL A 48 0.63 -9.74 20.95
N GLY A 49 1.38 -9.07 20.13
CA GLY A 49 2.56 -9.64 19.56
C GLY A 49 2.16 -10.66 18.52
N GLU A 50 2.68 -10.57 17.33
CA GLU A 50 2.30 -11.48 16.27
C GLU A 50 2.94 -12.83 16.49
N PRO A 51 2.24 -13.91 16.20
CA PRO A 51 2.85 -15.21 16.34
C PRO A 51 3.95 -15.38 15.31
N PRO A 52 4.98 -16.15 15.61
CA PRO A 52 6.00 -16.43 14.60
C PRO A 52 5.36 -17.14 13.42
N VAL A 53 5.81 -16.80 12.23
CA VAL A 53 5.25 -17.36 11.01
C VAL A 53 5.32 -18.87 11.04
N GLU A 54 6.42 -19.42 11.55
CA GLU A 54 6.57 -20.86 11.55
C GLU A 54 5.60 -21.58 12.46
N LYS A 55 4.85 -20.89 13.32
CA LYS A 55 3.86 -21.54 14.14
C LYS A 55 2.49 -21.53 13.49
N ILE A 56 2.37 -20.94 12.31
CA ILE A 56 1.11 -20.90 11.59
C ILE A 56 1.14 -22.05 10.59
N PRO A 57 0.10 -22.87 10.53
CA PRO A 57 0.10 -23.95 9.54
C PRO A 57 0.27 -23.41 8.15
N GLU A 58 1.09 -24.11 7.36
CA GLU A 58 1.39 -23.65 6.02
C GLU A 58 0.15 -23.46 5.17
N THR A 59 -0.84 -24.33 5.33
CA THR A 59 -2.06 -24.21 4.53
C THR A 59 -2.84 -22.95 4.89
N VAL A 60 -2.87 -22.60 6.18
CA VAL A 60 -3.56 -21.38 6.61
C VAL A 60 -2.83 -20.14 6.08
N HIS A 61 -1.52 -20.16 6.17
CA HIS A 61 -0.72 -19.03 5.70
C HIS A 61 -0.91 -18.84 4.19
N ALA A 62 -0.87 -19.92 3.43
CA ALA A 62 -1.03 -19.84 1.99
C ALA A 62 -2.43 -19.37 1.60
N GLN A 63 -3.46 -19.82 2.35
CA GLN A 63 -4.80 -19.38 2.07
C GLN A 63 -4.98 -17.90 2.34
N THR A 64 -4.44 -17.43 3.44
CA THR A 64 -4.57 -16.03 3.81
C THR A 64 -3.83 -15.15 2.81
N GLU A 65 -2.63 -15.55 2.42
CA GLU A 65 -1.88 -14.78 1.44
C GLU A 65 -2.61 -14.76 0.10
N SER A 66 -3.25 -15.84 -0.28
CA SER A 66 -4.00 -15.90 -1.50
C SER A 66 -5.17 -14.91 -1.48
N GLN A 67 -5.84 -14.78 -0.33
CA GLN A 67 -6.94 -13.85 -0.19
C GLN A 67 -6.43 -12.41 -0.26
N GLU A 68 -5.28 -12.14 0.33
CA GLU A 68 -4.72 -10.80 0.29
C GLU A 68 -4.26 -10.44 -1.12
N ARG A 69 -3.76 -11.42 -1.85
CA ARG A 69 -3.37 -11.19 -3.23
C ARG A 69 -4.59 -10.86 -4.09
N ALA A 70 -5.73 -11.51 -3.81
CA ALA A 70 -6.95 -11.19 -4.52
C ALA A 70 -7.40 -9.76 -4.21
N THR A 71 -7.25 -9.33 -2.95
CA THR A 71 -7.56 -7.95 -2.57
C THR A 71 -6.69 -6.97 -3.35
N LEU A 72 -5.41 -7.28 -3.47
CA LEU A 72 -4.48 -6.42 -4.18
C LEU A 72 -4.84 -6.36 -5.68
N ASP A 73 -5.13 -7.51 -6.28
CA ASP A 73 -5.52 -7.55 -7.68
C ASP A 73 -6.76 -6.73 -7.93
N GLU A 74 -7.74 -6.84 -7.03
CA GLU A 74 -8.98 -6.10 -7.20
C GLU A 74 -8.75 -4.60 -7.06
N ALA A 75 -7.91 -4.19 -6.12
CA ALA A 75 -7.62 -2.77 -5.93
C ALA A 75 -6.93 -2.18 -7.16
N VAL A 76 -5.98 -2.92 -7.74
CA VAL A 76 -5.28 -2.45 -8.92
C VAL A 76 -6.26 -2.35 -10.11
N ALA A 77 -7.14 -3.34 -10.24
CA ALA A 77 -8.10 -3.32 -11.34
C ALA A 77 -9.07 -2.14 -11.20
N LYS A 78 -9.47 -1.82 -9.98
CA LYS A 78 -10.36 -0.69 -9.77
C LYS A 78 -9.66 0.63 -10.03
N ALA A 79 -8.41 0.74 -9.61
CA ALA A 79 -7.69 2.01 -9.71
C ALA A 79 -7.25 2.30 -11.15
N ILE A 80 -6.92 1.26 -11.91
CA ILE A 80 -6.35 1.44 -13.23
C ILE A 80 -7.06 0.50 -14.19
N PRO A 81 -8.32 0.79 -14.51
CA PRO A 81 -9.07 -0.09 -15.39
C PRO A 81 -8.39 -0.16 -16.76
N GLY A 82 -8.22 -1.35 -17.24
CA GLY A 82 -7.66 -1.52 -18.58
C GLY A 82 -6.16 -1.64 -18.65
N GLN A 83 -5.46 -1.26 -17.60
CA GLN A 83 -4.00 -1.37 -17.66
C GLN A 83 -3.36 -1.85 -16.38
N PRO A 84 -3.94 -2.85 -15.71
CA PRO A 84 -3.34 -3.28 -14.44
C PRO A 84 -1.98 -3.94 -14.62
N ALA A 85 -1.65 -4.37 -15.82
CA ALA A 85 -0.39 -5.03 -16.04
C ALA A 85 0.80 -4.09 -15.92
N GLY A 86 0.59 -2.80 -15.98
CA GLY A 86 1.69 -1.87 -15.85
C GLY A 86 2.12 -1.60 -14.43
N VAL A 87 1.50 -2.26 -13.47
CA VAL A 87 1.80 -2.04 -12.06
C VAL A 87 2.38 -3.32 -11.47
N GLU A 88 3.51 -3.20 -10.78
CA GLU A 88 4.08 -4.34 -10.07
C GLU A 88 3.26 -4.56 -8.81
N LYS A 89 2.96 -5.80 -8.49
CA LYS A 89 2.16 -6.11 -7.32
C LYS A 89 3.00 -6.93 -6.36
N SER A 90 3.06 -6.53 -5.10
CA SER A 90 3.88 -7.19 -4.09
C SER A 90 3.09 -7.38 -2.81
N ILE A 91 3.37 -8.47 -2.14
CA ILE A 91 2.75 -8.78 -0.85
C ILE A 91 3.86 -8.84 0.18
N GLY A 92 3.65 -8.20 1.32
CA GLY A 92 4.61 -8.27 2.43
C GLY A 92 3.94 -8.73 3.69
N TYR A 93 4.62 -9.52 4.50
CA TYR A 93 4.08 -9.96 5.77
C TYR A 93 4.63 -9.07 6.88
N GLY A 94 3.76 -8.50 7.69
CA GLY A 94 4.15 -7.67 8.80
C GLY A 94 3.20 -6.49 8.96
N HIS A 95 3.48 -5.66 9.94
CA HIS A 95 2.69 -4.46 10.14
C HIS A 95 2.80 -3.54 8.93
N PRO A 96 1.68 -3.01 8.45
CA PRO A 96 1.72 -2.21 7.23
C PRO A 96 2.70 -1.05 7.28
N ALA A 97 2.75 -0.33 8.40
CA ALA A 97 3.67 0.81 8.47
C ALA A 97 5.12 0.36 8.33
N GLU A 98 5.48 -0.72 9.00
CA GLU A 98 6.84 -1.22 8.93
C GLU A 98 7.20 -1.71 7.54
N VAL A 99 6.28 -2.43 6.91
CA VAL A 99 6.53 -2.96 5.58
C VAL A 99 6.72 -1.80 4.59
N LEU A 100 5.87 -0.77 4.71
CA LEU A 100 5.95 0.36 3.80
C LEU A 100 7.19 1.22 4.05
N ILE A 101 7.54 1.45 5.31
CA ILE A 101 8.73 2.22 5.64
C ILE A 101 9.97 1.49 5.13
N ASN A 102 10.00 0.18 5.30
CA ASN A 102 11.13 -0.58 4.81
C ASN A 102 11.23 -0.50 3.28
N ALA A 103 10.09 -0.57 2.60
CA ALA A 103 10.10 -0.46 1.14
C ALA A 103 10.52 0.94 0.68
N SER A 104 10.28 1.95 1.50
CA SER A 104 10.63 3.32 1.12
C SER A 104 12.13 3.53 1.02
N LYS A 105 12.94 2.62 1.56
CA LYS A 105 14.38 2.74 1.46
C LYS A 105 14.85 2.66 0.01
N GLU A 106 14.09 1.94 -0.82
CA GLU A 106 14.46 1.79 -2.21
C GLU A 106 13.56 2.57 -3.14
N ALA A 107 12.63 3.32 -2.61
CA ALA A 107 11.66 4.05 -3.41
C ALA A 107 12.03 5.51 -3.53
N ASP A 108 11.53 6.16 -4.56
CA ASP A 108 11.71 7.59 -4.71
C ASP A 108 10.48 8.32 -4.17
N LEU A 109 9.37 7.64 -4.01
CA LEU A 109 8.15 8.23 -3.51
C LEU A 109 7.29 7.14 -2.89
N LEU A 110 6.69 7.44 -1.75
CA LEU A 110 5.74 6.52 -1.11
C LEU A 110 4.38 7.19 -1.08
N VAL A 111 3.35 6.50 -1.54
CA VAL A 111 2.00 7.06 -1.59
C VAL A 111 1.09 6.21 -0.72
N VAL A 112 0.35 6.84 0.17
CA VAL A 112 -0.57 6.12 1.06
C VAL A 112 -1.89 6.89 1.15
N GLY A 113 -2.96 6.18 1.46
CA GLY A 113 -4.22 6.83 1.78
C GLY A 113 -4.15 7.39 3.19
N SER A 114 -5.00 8.34 3.49
CA SER A 114 -4.94 9.00 4.80
C SER A 114 -5.43 8.12 5.93
N HIS A 115 -6.40 7.25 5.70
CA HIS A 115 -6.98 6.47 6.78
C HIS A 115 -7.14 4.97 6.58
N GLY A 116 -7.13 4.46 5.44
CA GLY A 116 -7.33 3.03 5.22
C GLY A 116 -8.77 2.62 5.47
N HIS A 117 -8.96 1.51 6.20
CA HIS A 117 -10.31 0.97 6.41
C HIS A 117 -11.09 1.68 7.50
N ARG A 118 -10.51 2.65 8.17
CA ARG A 118 -11.25 3.38 9.16
C ARG A 118 -11.77 4.64 8.51
N PRO A 119 -12.97 4.61 7.95
CA PRO A 119 -13.43 5.71 7.14
C PRO A 119 -13.76 6.96 7.93
N PHE A 120 -14.07 6.82 9.20
CA PHE A 120 -14.47 7.96 9.98
C PHE A 120 -13.59 8.13 11.18
N THR A 121 -12.93 9.24 11.29
CA THR A 121 -12.08 9.53 12.42
C THR A 121 -11.86 11.01 12.48
N SER A 122 -11.69 11.54 13.66
CA SER A 122 -11.42 12.95 13.83
C SER A 122 -9.97 13.28 13.57
N MET A 123 -9.13 12.28 13.33
CA MET A 123 -7.72 12.55 13.11
C MET A 123 -7.47 12.79 11.64
N LEU A 124 -6.50 13.63 11.34
CA LEU A 124 -6.16 13.91 9.96
C LEU A 124 -5.53 12.73 9.29
N LEU A 125 -4.76 11.93 10.00
CA LEU A 125 -4.09 10.76 9.44
C LEU A 125 -4.37 9.55 10.29
N GLY A 126 -4.47 8.40 9.66
CA GLY A 126 -4.54 7.14 10.38
C GLY A 126 -3.17 6.74 10.89
N SER A 127 -3.10 5.65 11.63
CA SER A 127 -1.85 5.25 12.24
C SER A 127 -0.81 4.85 11.22
N VAL A 128 -1.20 4.16 10.17
CA VAL A 128 -0.24 3.74 9.16
C VAL A 128 0.32 4.95 8.42
N SER A 129 -0.55 5.86 7.99
CA SER A 129 -0.08 7.02 7.26
C SER A 129 0.77 7.93 8.13
N LEU A 130 0.41 8.08 9.40
CA LEU A 130 1.21 8.89 10.31
C LEU A 130 2.60 8.29 10.50
N HIS A 131 2.69 6.98 10.70
CA HIS A 131 3.99 6.34 10.84
C HIS A 131 4.83 6.47 9.57
N CYS A 132 4.18 6.36 8.41
CA CYS A 132 4.90 6.50 7.16
C CYS A 132 5.43 7.92 6.98
N VAL A 133 4.61 8.92 7.31
CA VAL A 133 5.03 10.30 7.17
C VAL A 133 6.24 10.61 8.05
N THR A 134 6.27 10.04 9.26
CA THR A 134 7.34 10.34 10.18
C THR A 134 8.55 9.45 10.01
N GLY A 135 8.39 8.27 9.43
CA GLY A 135 9.49 7.29 9.40
C GLY A 135 10.02 6.91 8.04
N ALA A 136 9.38 7.30 6.96
CA ALA A 136 9.82 6.88 5.64
C ALA A 136 11.17 7.48 5.27
N PHE A 137 11.87 6.78 4.37
CA PHE A 137 13.17 7.22 3.91
C PHE A 137 13.09 7.96 2.57
N CYS A 138 11.88 8.26 2.10
CA CYS A 138 11.67 9.04 0.88
C CYS A 138 10.46 9.95 1.12
N PRO A 139 10.18 10.87 0.20
CA PRO A 139 8.99 11.72 0.33
C PRO A 139 7.72 10.88 0.35
N VAL A 140 6.71 11.34 1.08
CA VAL A 140 5.45 10.63 1.24
C VAL A 140 4.31 11.52 0.76
N VAL A 141 3.46 10.97 -0.10
CA VAL A 141 2.26 11.66 -0.53
C VAL A 141 1.08 10.97 0.15
N VAL A 142 0.23 11.74 0.78
CA VAL A 142 -0.93 11.22 1.46
C VAL A 142 -2.16 11.62 0.67
N ILE A 143 -2.97 10.64 0.28
CA ILE A 143 -4.17 10.88 -0.52
C ILE A 143 -5.37 10.83 0.38
N ARG A 144 -6.16 11.89 0.38
CA ARG A 144 -7.36 11.93 1.18
C ARG A 144 -8.53 11.38 0.38
N GLY A 145 -9.46 10.79 1.07
CA GLY A 145 -10.60 10.22 0.40
C GLY A 145 -11.48 11.28 -0.24
N SER A 146 -12.12 10.89 -1.32
CA SER A 146 -12.91 11.86 -2.07
C SER A 146 -14.10 12.36 -1.29
N ASP A 147 -14.66 11.54 -0.39
CA ASP A 147 -15.77 12.04 0.34
C ASP A 147 -15.35 12.86 1.50
N GLY A 148 -14.13 13.03 1.72
CA GLY A 148 -13.70 13.92 2.75
C GLY A 148 -13.75 15.30 2.29
N GLN A 149 -14.14 15.54 1.07
CA GLN A 149 -14.12 16.78 0.65
C GLN A 149 -15.24 17.40 0.93
N HIS A 150 -15.43 17.97 1.18
CA HIS A 150 -16.42 18.72 1.37
C HIS A 150 -16.81 18.83 2.25
#